data_deaabc28f33b1cea505579cd2dc399a4
#
_entry.id   deaabc28f33b1cea505579cd2dc399a4
#
_cell.length_a   1.000
_cell.length_b   1.000
_cell.length_c   1.000
_cell.angle_alpha   90.00
_cell.angle_beta   90.00
_cell.angle_gamma   90.00
#
_symmetry.space_group_name_H-M   'P 1'
#
loop_
_entity.id
_entity.type
_entity.pdbx_description
1 polymer ?
#
loop_
_entity_poly.entity_id
_entity_poly.type
_entity_poly.pdbx_seq_one_letter_code
_entity_poly.pdbx_strand_id
1 'polypeptide(L)'
;MKKLIQIVALSAFFTTTAQVPITTIPFELFGDHIIIKVSIDDSEPLDFIFDTGSGYTVLDDDIAGDLGLSGKKIEMNNAFSDWQLIKHNTLAINHFLMEKNIKVYSTDFDHLEISLGMDIDGIVGYDLLRHHAIYTNFDTKTINIYDLGKAPKKGDAIPFTMDTTIPVIKGNVVLNNEEPHDGSFYFITGAGTTLDFNSPYAKQWDVVHKTGKHYNYYVKGLSKEETLHYEGHVISFNFGNQKIEDLPIGISTATEGIQASKSVSGIIGSQIIRMYNFTIDYGTKMLYLEKDHTYDANFKVNCSGIDVQLSEDKQKVLVHQVFENSPASEAGIKLNDELLKINGMSMSEINLADVKKILKQEGETVEIVVSQGGAEKTASLKLRSLIY
;
A
#
# COMPACT_ATOMS: atom_id res chain seq x y z
N MET A 1 -29.11 -67.15 23.54
CA MET A 1 -29.68 -65.79 23.57
C MET A 1 -28.56 -64.78 23.34
N LYS A 2 -28.40 -64.30 22.08
CA LYS A 2 -27.38 -63.28 21.72
C LYS A 2 -28.05 -61.90 21.84
N LYS A 3 -27.55 -61.06 22.76
CA LYS A 3 -28.00 -59.67 22.87
C LYS A 3 -27.31 -58.84 21.79
N LEU A 4 -28.13 -58.29 20.90
CA LEU A 4 -27.73 -57.33 19.88
C LEU A 4 -27.62 -55.92 20.55
N ILE A 5 -26.44 -55.36 20.63
CA ILE A 5 -26.23 -53.99 21.10
C ILE A 5 -26.32 -53.10 19.86
N GLN A 6 -27.38 -52.31 19.76
CA GLN A 6 -27.50 -51.23 18.76
C GLN A 6 -26.71 -50.02 19.25
N ILE A 7 -25.63 -49.70 18.55
CA ILE A 7 -24.92 -48.45 18.71
C ILE A 7 -25.65 -47.39 17.85
N VAL A 8 -26.34 -46.47 18.52
CA VAL A 8 -26.91 -45.29 17.86
C VAL A 8 -25.79 -44.25 17.74
N ALA A 9 -25.25 -44.08 16.53
CA ALA A 9 -24.32 -43.03 16.24
C ALA A 9 -25.07 -41.68 16.16
N LEU A 10 -24.88 -40.82 17.16
CA LEU A 10 -25.41 -39.47 17.18
C LEU A 10 -24.51 -38.60 16.31
N SER A 11 -24.86 -38.40 15.05
CA SER A 11 -24.18 -37.44 14.16
C SER A 11 -24.59 -36.02 14.57
N ALA A 12 -23.70 -35.33 15.28
CA ALA A 12 -23.84 -33.90 15.54
C ALA A 12 -23.61 -33.13 14.23
N PHE A 13 -24.71 -32.69 13.63
CA PHE A 13 -24.59 -31.69 12.55
C PHE A 13 -24.17 -30.35 13.15
N PHE A 14 -22.88 -30.01 12.99
CA PHE A 14 -22.45 -28.65 13.20
C PHE A 14 -22.99 -27.79 12.04
N THR A 15 -24.09 -27.11 12.24
CA THR A 15 -24.51 -26.05 11.36
C THR A 15 -23.56 -24.89 11.54
N THR A 16 -22.59 -24.74 10.65
CA THR A 16 -21.84 -23.50 10.52
C THR A 16 -22.82 -22.45 10.03
N THR A 17 -23.35 -21.63 10.93
CA THR A 17 -24.07 -20.42 10.53
C THR A 17 -23.09 -19.54 9.78
N ALA A 18 -23.37 -19.28 8.51
CA ALA A 18 -22.60 -18.29 7.75
C ALA A 18 -22.64 -16.97 8.53
N GLN A 19 -21.46 -16.42 8.81
CA GLN A 19 -21.35 -15.15 9.49
C GLN A 19 -21.83 -14.06 8.54
N VAL A 20 -22.87 -13.34 8.94
CA VAL A 20 -23.48 -12.28 8.12
C VAL A 20 -22.73 -10.99 8.39
N PRO A 21 -22.17 -10.32 7.37
CA PRO A 21 -21.53 -9.02 7.55
C PRO A 21 -22.57 -7.94 7.91
N ILE A 22 -22.14 -6.91 8.61
CA ILE A 22 -22.91 -5.67 8.82
C ILE A 22 -23.21 -5.04 7.46
N THR A 23 -22.18 -4.94 6.63
CA THR A 23 -22.29 -4.48 5.25
C THR A 23 -21.18 -5.08 4.38
N THR A 24 -21.44 -5.12 3.08
CA THR A 24 -20.45 -5.49 2.05
C THR A 24 -20.32 -4.33 1.09
N ILE A 25 -19.11 -3.90 0.84
CA ILE A 25 -18.80 -2.80 -0.07
C ILE A 25 -17.90 -3.27 -1.19
N PRO A 26 -18.11 -2.83 -2.42
CA PRO A 26 -17.13 -3.01 -3.48
C PRO A 26 -15.92 -2.10 -3.21
N PHE A 27 -14.77 -2.50 -3.73
CA PHE A 27 -13.61 -1.62 -3.80
C PHE A 27 -13.03 -1.63 -5.21
N GLU A 28 -12.31 -0.58 -5.53
CA GLU A 28 -11.49 -0.48 -6.73
C GLU A 28 -10.01 -0.58 -6.36
N LEU A 29 -9.21 -1.03 -7.31
CA LEU A 29 -7.74 -0.99 -7.19
C LEU A 29 -7.21 0.09 -8.10
N PHE A 30 -6.49 1.04 -7.52
CA PHE A 30 -5.71 1.98 -8.28
C PHE A 30 -4.22 1.79 -7.96
N GLY A 31 -3.45 1.33 -8.95
CA GLY A 31 -2.12 0.82 -8.68
C GLY A 31 -2.16 -0.32 -7.66
N ASP A 32 -1.51 -0.12 -6.54
CA ASP A 32 -1.47 -1.07 -5.43
C ASP A 32 -2.37 -0.67 -4.23
N HIS A 33 -3.22 0.36 -4.40
CA HIS A 33 -4.09 0.88 -3.33
C HIS A 33 -5.53 0.38 -3.46
N ILE A 34 -6.16 0.11 -2.32
CA ILE A 34 -7.58 -0.23 -2.20
C ILE A 34 -8.35 1.07 -2.03
N ILE A 35 -9.25 1.38 -2.96
CA ILE A 35 -10.11 2.56 -2.93
C ILE A 35 -11.54 2.14 -2.56
N ILE A 36 -12.11 2.76 -1.54
CA ILE A 36 -13.47 2.53 -1.06
C ILE A 36 -14.25 3.84 -1.00
N LYS A 37 -15.58 3.74 -1.10
CA LYS A 37 -16.47 4.89 -0.96
C LYS A 37 -16.84 5.11 0.50
N VAL A 38 -16.50 6.28 1.02
CA VAL A 38 -16.74 6.71 2.41
C VAL A 38 -17.49 8.03 2.41
N SER A 39 -18.41 8.22 3.35
CA SER A 39 -19.07 9.52 3.59
C SER A 39 -18.66 10.06 4.95
N ILE A 40 -18.37 11.34 5.00
CA ILE A 40 -18.11 12.09 6.22
C ILE A 40 -19.33 12.99 6.46
N ASP A 41 -19.93 12.87 7.65
CA ASP A 41 -21.22 13.48 7.97
C ASP A 41 -22.28 13.10 6.91
N ASP A 42 -22.93 14.05 6.29
CA ASP A 42 -23.96 13.81 5.27
C ASP A 42 -23.43 14.02 3.82
N SER A 43 -22.11 13.87 3.62
CA SER A 43 -21.52 14.01 2.28
C SER A 43 -21.96 12.91 1.33
N GLU A 44 -21.93 13.20 0.02
CA GLU A 44 -21.90 12.17 -1.01
C GLU A 44 -20.68 11.26 -0.79
N PRO A 45 -20.68 10.03 -1.33
CA PRO A 45 -19.57 9.11 -1.21
C PRO A 45 -18.28 9.62 -1.84
N LEU A 46 -17.21 9.66 -1.08
CA LEU A 46 -15.87 10.13 -1.40
C LEU A 46 -14.91 8.96 -1.63
N ASP A 47 -13.86 9.15 -2.41
CA ASP A 47 -12.83 8.14 -2.69
C ASP A 47 -11.73 8.12 -1.64
N PHE A 48 -11.72 7.06 -0.81
CA PHE A 48 -10.79 6.91 0.28
C PHE A 48 -9.83 5.74 0.05
N ILE A 49 -8.57 5.95 0.33
CA ILE A 49 -7.62 4.85 0.50
C ILE A 49 -7.94 4.11 1.80
N PHE A 50 -8.14 2.80 1.72
CA PHE A 50 -8.23 1.92 2.90
C PHE A 50 -6.83 1.55 3.38
N ASP A 51 -6.43 2.11 4.53
CA ASP A 51 -5.07 2.03 5.03
C ASP A 51 -4.99 1.59 6.50
N THR A 52 -4.51 0.35 6.74
CA THR A 52 -4.25 -0.16 8.09
C THR A 52 -3.09 0.56 8.80
N GLY A 53 -2.29 1.32 8.07
CA GLY A 53 -1.22 2.19 8.61
C GLY A 53 -1.71 3.56 9.07
N SER A 54 -2.94 3.96 8.66
CA SER A 54 -3.51 5.23 9.08
C SER A 54 -4.09 5.15 10.49
N GLY A 55 -3.55 5.96 11.38
CA GLY A 55 -4.05 6.08 12.76
C GLY A 55 -5.32 6.90 12.90
N TYR A 56 -5.73 7.59 11.86
CA TYR A 56 -6.85 8.52 11.84
C TYR A 56 -7.57 8.47 10.50
N THR A 57 -8.79 9.02 10.48
CA THR A 57 -9.45 9.41 9.23
C THR A 57 -8.89 10.77 8.81
N VAL A 58 -8.37 10.84 7.58
CA VAL A 58 -7.78 12.06 7.03
C VAL A 58 -8.52 12.44 5.75
N LEU A 59 -8.90 13.69 5.60
CA LEU A 59 -9.47 14.28 4.40
C LEU A 59 -8.40 15.12 3.69
N ASP A 60 -8.49 15.18 2.39
CA ASP A 60 -7.87 16.27 1.65
C ASP A 60 -8.43 17.61 2.12
N ASP A 61 -7.61 18.66 2.16
CA ASP A 61 -8.04 19.95 2.69
C ASP A 61 -8.98 20.70 1.74
N ASP A 62 -8.90 20.50 0.44
CA ASP A 62 -9.84 20.98 -0.55
C ASP A 62 -11.22 20.34 -0.33
N ILE A 63 -11.28 19.04 -0.13
CA ILE A 63 -12.53 18.31 0.17
C ILE A 63 -13.12 18.77 1.50
N ALA A 64 -12.29 18.95 2.53
CA ALA A 64 -12.75 19.50 3.80
C ALA A 64 -13.36 20.89 3.63
N GLY A 65 -12.75 21.75 2.78
CA GLY A 65 -13.26 23.07 2.43
C GLY A 65 -14.60 23.02 1.70
N ASP A 66 -14.75 22.17 0.70
CA ASP A 66 -15.97 21.98 -0.10
C ASP A 66 -17.14 21.47 0.76
N LEU A 67 -16.85 20.64 1.76
CA LEU A 67 -17.84 20.17 2.74
C LEU A 67 -18.15 21.22 3.83
N GLY A 68 -17.49 22.38 3.81
CA GLY A 68 -17.63 23.42 4.83
C GLY A 68 -17.09 23.01 6.20
N LEU A 69 -16.24 21.98 6.24
CA LEU A 69 -15.61 21.49 7.46
C LEU A 69 -14.39 22.36 7.80
N SER A 70 -14.27 22.76 9.04
CA SER A 70 -13.12 23.52 9.51
C SER A 70 -12.76 23.10 10.94
N GLY A 71 -11.50 23.15 11.25
CA GLY A 71 -10.98 22.67 12.52
C GLY A 71 -9.91 23.57 13.12
N LYS A 72 -9.34 23.09 14.21
CA LYS A 72 -8.21 23.76 14.85
C LYS A 72 -6.94 23.36 14.11
N LYS A 73 -6.16 24.35 13.66
CA LYS A 73 -4.78 24.09 13.16
C LYS A 73 -3.97 23.40 14.26
N ILE A 74 -3.25 22.35 13.86
CA ILE A 74 -2.35 21.60 14.73
C ILE A 74 -0.99 21.46 14.04
N GLU A 75 0.05 21.37 14.84
CA GLU A 75 1.39 21.04 14.36
C GLU A 75 1.57 19.53 14.42
N MET A 76 1.94 18.95 13.30
CA MET A 76 2.41 17.57 13.21
C MET A 76 3.90 17.59 12.89
N ASN A 77 4.69 16.89 13.68
CA ASN A 77 6.14 16.82 13.46
C ASN A 77 6.42 16.26 12.06
N ASN A 78 7.24 16.99 11.30
CA ASN A 78 7.64 16.63 9.92
C ASN A 78 6.51 16.48 8.91
N ALA A 79 5.36 17.09 9.16
CA ALA A 79 4.27 17.12 8.19
C ALA A 79 4.64 17.98 6.96
N PHE A 80 4.18 17.52 5.78
CA PHE A 80 4.37 18.22 4.51
C PHE A 80 3.64 19.56 4.48
N SER A 81 2.42 19.59 5.04
CA SER A 81 1.52 20.75 5.02
C SER A 81 0.91 21.02 6.39
N ASP A 82 0.14 22.09 6.48
CA ASP A 82 -0.65 22.41 7.66
C ASP A 82 -1.71 21.33 7.90
N TRP A 83 -1.86 20.93 9.16
CA TRP A 83 -2.90 19.98 9.56
C TRP A 83 -4.00 20.70 10.35
N GLN A 84 -5.23 20.26 10.14
CA GLN A 84 -6.38 20.69 10.92
C GLN A 84 -7.01 19.50 11.63
N LEU A 85 -7.50 19.72 12.85
CA LEU A 85 -8.28 18.76 13.61
C LEU A 85 -9.74 19.19 13.65
N ILE A 86 -10.59 18.44 12.99
CA ILE A 86 -12.04 18.61 12.90
C ILE A 86 -12.70 17.60 13.84
N LYS A 87 -13.64 18.04 14.66
CA LYS A 87 -14.25 17.21 15.72
C LYS A 87 -15.74 17.00 15.45
N HIS A 88 -16.27 15.92 16.06
CA HIS A 88 -17.68 15.58 16.08
C HIS A 88 -18.26 15.13 14.75
N ASN A 89 -17.44 14.61 13.87
CA ASN A 89 -17.87 14.07 12.57
C ASN A 89 -18.39 12.63 12.72
N THR A 90 -19.10 12.19 11.71
CA THR A 90 -19.55 10.81 11.55
C THR A 90 -18.84 10.16 10.36
N LEU A 91 -18.61 8.87 10.44
CA LEU A 91 -18.06 8.04 9.37
C LEU A 91 -19.12 7.06 8.93
N ALA A 92 -19.51 7.09 7.67
CA ALA A 92 -20.44 6.15 7.09
C ALA A 92 -19.84 5.47 5.86
N ILE A 93 -20.20 4.19 5.65
CA ILE A 93 -19.80 3.40 4.49
C ILE A 93 -21.04 2.70 3.96
N ASN A 94 -21.30 2.83 2.65
CA ASN A 94 -22.48 2.24 1.99
C ASN A 94 -23.80 2.54 2.75
N HIS A 95 -23.97 3.80 3.17
CA HIS A 95 -25.11 4.30 3.96
C HIS A 95 -25.24 3.70 5.38
N PHE A 96 -24.34 2.83 5.80
CA PHE A 96 -24.26 2.39 7.19
C PHE A 96 -23.39 3.35 7.99
N LEU A 97 -23.94 3.85 9.09
CA LEU A 97 -23.19 4.63 10.03
C LEU A 97 -22.19 3.72 10.79
N MET A 98 -20.92 3.86 10.50
CA MET A 98 -19.86 3.08 11.15
C MET A 98 -19.47 3.68 12.51
N GLU A 99 -19.21 4.99 12.53
CA GLU A 99 -18.69 5.66 13.72
C GLU A 99 -19.31 7.05 13.92
N LYS A 100 -19.43 7.47 15.19
CA LYS A 100 -19.89 8.80 15.60
C LYS A 100 -18.82 9.51 16.42
N ASN A 101 -18.82 10.83 16.34
CA ASN A 101 -17.89 11.68 17.09
C ASN A 101 -16.42 11.36 16.83
N ILE A 102 -16.09 10.95 15.61
CA ILE A 102 -14.69 10.77 15.23
C ILE A 102 -14.00 12.12 15.14
N LYS A 103 -12.69 12.07 15.19
CA LYS A 103 -11.80 13.16 14.84
C LYS A 103 -11.35 12.93 13.40
N VAL A 104 -11.70 13.85 12.54
CA VAL A 104 -11.19 13.88 11.19
C VAL A 104 -10.04 14.88 11.17
N TYR A 105 -8.96 14.50 10.51
CA TYR A 105 -7.86 15.40 10.23
C TYR A 105 -7.97 15.85 8.78
N SER A 106 -7.52 17.06 8.45
CA SER A 106 -7.36 17.45 7.05
C SER A 106 -5.97 18.00 6.80
N THR A 107 -5.47 17.74 5.61
CA THR A 107 -4.17 18.19 5.13
C THR A 107 -4.15 18.11 3.60
N ASP A 108 -3.27 18.86 2.96
CA ASP A 108 -3.08 18.87 1.51
C ASP A 108 -2.55 17.53 1.00
N PHE A 109 -3.23 16.94 0.00
CA PHE A 109 -2.89 15.69 -0.68
C PHE A 109 -2.29 15.87 -2.08
N ASP A 110 -2.14 17.09 -2.58
CA ASP A 110 -1.64 17.35 -3.94
C ASP A 110 -0.39 16.53 -4.29
N HIS A 111 0.57 16.43 -3.38
CA HIS A 111 1.79 15.67 -3.63
C HIS A 111 1.58 14.16 -3.75
N LEU A 112 0.58 13.60 -3.04
CA LEU A 112 0.19 12.19 -3.17
C LEU A 112 -0.52 11.96 -4.50
N GLU A 113 -1.45 12.83 -4.85
CA GLU A 113 -2.21 12.78 -6.09
C GLU A 113 -1.31 12.93 -7.32
N ILE A 114 -0.36 13.86 -7.27
CA ILE A 114 0.68 14.05 -8.28
C ILE A 114 1.51 12.76 -8.45
N SER A 115 1.90 12.14 -7.35
CA SER A 115 2.69 10.91 -7.38
C SER A 115 1.90 9.69 -7.83
N LEU A 116 0.64 9.57 -7.42
CA LEU A 116 -0.22 8.44 -7.76
C LEU A 116 -0.89 8.62 -9.13
N GLY A 117 -1.18 9.85 -9.53
CA GLY A 117 -1.87 10.16 -10.78
C GLY A 117 -3.39 9.96 -10.68
N MET A 118 -3.94 10.15 -9.48
CA MET A 118 -5.38 10.13 -9.22
C MET A 118 -5.74 11.09 -8.09
N ASP A 119 -6.93 11.62 -8.13
CA ASP A 119 -7.49 12.40 -7.03
C ASP A 119 -7.88 11.47 -5.87
N ILE A 120 -7.61 11.89 -4.63
CA ILE A 120 -7.85 11.14 -3.40
C ILE A 120 -8.54 12.05 -2.40
N ASP A 121 -9.79 11.73 -2.07
CA ASP A 121 -10.58 12.54 -1.15
C ASP A 121 -10.17 12.32 0.32
N GLY A 122 -9.62 11.13 0.64
CA GLY A 122 -9.23 10.83 2.01
C GLY A 122 -8.53 9.48 2.21
N ILE A 123 -8.20 9.23 3.48
CA ILE A 123 -7.60 7.98 3.97
C ILE A 123 -8.37 7.53 5.21
N VAL A 124 -8.74 6.25 5.28
CA VAL A 124 -9.43 5.65 6.43
C VAL A 124 -8.75 4.35 6.88
N GLY A 125 -8.59 4.19 8.18
CA GLY A 125 -7.97 3.00 8.75
C GLY A 125 -8.46 2.71 10.16
N TYR A 126 -7.70 3.13 11.17
CA TYR A 126 -7.92 2.74 12.56
C TYR A 126 -9.31 3.12 13.10
N ASP A 127 -9.88 4.25 12.71
CA ASP A 127 -11.21 4.67 13.15
C ASP A 127 -12.30 3.64 12.78
N LEU A 128 -12.17 2.99 11.62
CA LEU A 128 -13.02 1.87 11.21
C LEU A 128 -12.62 0.56 11.90
N LEU A 129 -11.32 0.24 11.90
CA LEU A 129 -10.78 -1.06 12.30
C LEU A 129 -10.86 -1.31 13.81
N ARG A 130 -10.81 -0.27 14.66
CA ARG A 130 -10.84 -0.42 16.12
C ARG A 130 -12.15 -1.02 16.65
N HIS A 131 -13.24 -0.91 15.89
CA HIS A 131 -14.57 -1.38 16.29
C HIS A 131 -15.14 -2.47 15.39
N HIS A 132 -14.47 -2.76 14.27
CA HIS A 132 -14.93 -3.71 13.26
C HIS A 132 -13.84 -4.71 12.89
N ALA A 133 -14.25 -5.92 12.54
CA ALA A 133 -13.40 -6.89 11.87
C ALA A 133 -13.69 -6.83 10.37
N ILE A 134 -12.65 -6.81 9.56
CA ILE A 134 -12.74 -6.59 8.12
C ILE A 134 -12.25 -7.84 7.37
N TYR A 135 -13.08 -8.37 6.48
CA TYR A 135 -12.68 -9.40 5.51
C TYR A 135 -12.57 -8.78 4.13
N THR A 136 -11.35 -8.62 3.63
CA THR A 136 -11.05 -8.14 2.28
C THR A 136 -10.89 -9.33 1.35
N ASN A 137 -11.65 -9.32 0.27
CA ASN A 137 -11.63 -10.37 -0.76
C ASN A 137 -11.27 -9.76 -2.11
N PHE A 138 -10.05 -10.03 -2.57
CA PHE A 138 -9.54 -9.53 -3.85
C PHE A 138 -10.13 -10.28 -5.06
N ASP A 139 -10.50 -11.57 -4.92
CA ASP A 139 -11.15 -12.34 -5.98
C ASP A 139 -12.47 -11.68 -6.42
N THR A 140 -13.24 -11.19 -5.45
CA THR A 140 -14.55 -10.54 -5.68
C THR A 140 -14.51 -9.03 -5.63
N LYS A 141 -13.37 -8.45 -5.26
CA LYS A 141 -13.17 -7.02 -5.01
C LYS A 141 -14.18 -6.43 -4.03
N THR A 142 -14.33 -7.11 -2.88
CA THR A 142 -15.25 -6.70 -1.83
C THR A 142 -14.60 -6.65 -0.46
N ILE A 143 -15.03 -5.69 0.33
CA ILE A 143 -14.74 -5.62 1.76
C ILE A 143 -16.03 -5.92 2.51
N ASN A 144 -15.98 -6.90 3.41
CA ASN A 144 -17.08 -7.29 4.27
C ASN A 144 -16.77 -6.84 5.70
N ILE A 145 -17.65 -6.06 6.29
CA ILE A 145 -17.50 -5.47 7.62
C ILE A 145 -18.32 -6.28 8.63
N TYR A 146 -17.71 -6.65 9.74
CA TYR A 146 -18.33 -7.46 10.81
C TYR A 146 -18.11 -6.81 12.16
N ASP A 147 -18.91 -7.21 13.15
CA ASP A 147 -18.57 -7.00 14.55
C ASP A 147 -17.26 -7.70 14.89
N LEU A 148 -16.52 -7.15 15.87
CA LEU A 148 -15.28 -7.76 16.36
C LEU A 148 -15.50 -9.22 16.79
N GLY A 149 -14.60 -10.10 16.37
CA GLY A 149 -14.66 -11.54 16.65
C GLY A 149 -15.66 -12.33 15.78
N LYS A 150 -16.38 -11.66 14.86
CA LYS A 150 -17.44 -12.28 14.03
C LYS A 150 -17.05 -12.46 12.56
N ALA A 151 -15.92 -11.93 12.12
CA ALA A 151 -15.46 -12.11 10.75
C ALA A 151 -15.01 -13.56 10.47
N PRO A 152 -15.03 -14.01 9.19
CA PRO A 152 -14.52 -15.33 8.80
C PRO A 152 -13.06 -15.52 9.20
N LYS A 153 -12.74 -16.71 9.72
CA LYS A 153 -11.39 -17.11 10.12
C LYS A 153 -10.81 -18.08 9.09
N LYS A 154 -10.58 -17.57 7.88
CA LYS A 154 -10.14 -18.38 6.76
C LYS A 154 -8.62 -18.29 6.59
N GLY A 155 -8.00 -19.42 6.24
CA GLY A 155 -6.58 -19.52 5.97
C GLY A 155 -5.71 -19.51 7.22
N ASP A 156 -4.49 -19.02 7.08
CA ASP A 156 -3.48 -19.05 8.14
C ASP A 156 -3.71 -17.95 9.18
N ALA A 157 -3.75 -18.35 10.45
CA ALA A 157 -3.94 -17.45 11.58
C ALA A 157 -2.59 -16.89 12.05
N ILE A 158 -2.43 -15.57 12.00
CA ILE A 158 -1.22 -14.86 12.40
C ILE A 158 -1.58 -13.87 13.52
N PRO A 159 -1.05 -14.04 14.74
CA PRO A 159 -1.26 -13.06 15.79
C PRO A 159 -0.47 -11.79 15.47
N PHE A 160 -1.06 -10.63 15.78
CA PHE A 160 -0.35 -9.37 15.69
C PHE A 160 -0.34 -8.62 17.02
N THR A 161 0.62 -7.77 17.19
CA THR A 161 0.67 -6.75 18.25
C THR A 161 0.35 -5.39 17.66
N MET A 162 0.15 -4.39 18.51
CA MET A 162 -0.09 -3.02 18.08
C MET A 162 1.11 -2.17 18.45
N ASP A 163 1.59 -1.37 17.49
CA ASP A 163 2.41 -0.20 17.77
C ASP A 163 1.53 1.02 17.55
N THR A 164 1.08 1.61 18.66
CA THR A 164 0.03 2.64 18.68
C THR A 164 -1.27 2.15 18.02
N THR A 165 -1.46 2.41 16.74
CA THR A 165 -2.67 2.08 15.97
C THR A 165 -2.40 1.08 14.83
N ILE A 166 -1.14 0.77 14.58
CA ILE A 166 -0.72 -0.04 13.42
C ILE A 166 -0.46 -1.48 13.83
N PRO A 167 -1.00 -2.47 13.10
CA PRO A 167 -0.72 -3.88 13.36
C PRO A 167 0.74 -4.24 13.03
N VAL A 168 1.35 -5.01 13.92
CA VAL A 168 2.74 -5.47 13.80
C VAL A 168 2.76 -7.00 13.86
N ILE A 169 3.29 -7.63 12.83
CA ILE A 169 3.49 -9.08 12.75
C ILE A 169 4.98 -9.45 12.82
N LYS A 170 5.25 -10.68 13.26
CA LYS A 170 6.60 -11.24 13.28
C LYS A 170 6.93 -11.88 11.94
N GLY A 171 8.18 -11.75 11.54
CA GLY A 171 8.70 -12.40 10.35
C GLY A 171 10.22 -12.56 10.42
N ASN A 172 10.79 -13.24 9.46
CA ASN A 172 12.24 -13.29 9.28
C ASN A 172 12.60 -13.13 7.80
N VAL A 173 13.77 -12.58 7.58
CA VAL A 173 14.31 -12.28 6.25
C VAL A 173 15.59 -13.06 6.05
N VAL A 174 15.75 -13.71 4.91
CA VAL A 174 17.00 -14.31 4.47
C VAL A 174 17.64 -13.37 3.46
N LEU A 175 18.70 -12.71 3.87
CA LEU A 175 19.56 -11.89 3.01
C LEU A 175 20.48 -12.76 2.15
N ASN A 176 21.31 -12.17 1.32
CA ASN A 176 22.24 -12.89 0.43
C ASN A 176 23.30 -13.75 1.18
N ASN A 177 23.41 -13.60 2.49
CA ASN A 177 24.30 -14.43 3.33
C ASN A 177 23.66 -15.74 3.83
N GLU A 178 22.43 -16.04 3.42
CA GLU A 178 21.66 -17.24 3.76
C GLU A 178 21.26 -17.38 5.25
N GLU A 179 21.65 -16.46 6.11
CA GLU A 179 21.22 -16.44 7.51
C GLU A 179 19.89 -15.71 7.67
N PRO A 180 18.90 -16.29 8.40
CA PRO A 180 17.63 -15.62 8.68
C PRO A 180 17.81 -14.55 9.77
N HIS A 181 17.24 -13.38 9.55
CA HIS A 181 17.18 -12.28 10.51
C HIS A 181 15.74 -12.04 10.95
N ASP A 182 15.48 -12.22 12.23
CA ASP A 182 14.16 -11.96 12.79
C ASP A 182 13.83 -10.47 12.78
N GLY A 183 12.54 -10.19 12.60
CA GLY A 183 12.02 -8.83 12.57
C GLY A 183 10.56 -8.73 12.99
N SER A 184 10.15 -7.50 13.17
CA SER A 184 8.75 -7.10 13.40
C SER A 184 8.37 -6.12 12.31
N PHE A 185 7.22 -6.31 11.67
CA PHE A 185 6.86 -5.56 10.48
C PHE A 185 5.45 -5.00 10.63
N TYR A 186 5.27 -3.74 10.30
CA TYR A 186 3.94 -3.16 10.12
C TYR A 186 3.21 -3.85 8.98
N PHE A 187 1.92 -4.07 9.13
CA PHE A 187 1.03 -4.57 8.07
C PHE A 187 0.21 -3.39 7.56
N ILE A 188 0.60 -2.82 6.41
CA ILE A 188 0.07 -1.55 5.91
C ILE A 188 -0.51 -1.70 4.50
N THR A 189 -1.83 -1.62 4.37
CA THR A 189 -2.53 -1.71 3.08
C THR A 189 -2.42 -0.45 2.23
N GLY A 190 -2.10 0.68 2.83
CA GLY A 190 -1.88 1.95 2.14
C GLY A 190 -0.45 2.16 1.63
N ALA A 191 0.50 1.25 1.95
CA ALA A 191 1.85 1.33 1.43
C ALA A 191 1.97 0.53 0.12
N GLY A 192 2.15 1.21 -1.01
CA GLY A 192 2.23 0.61 -2.36
C GLY A 192 3.51 -0.19 -2.65
N THR A 193 4.16 -0.73 -1.64
CA THR A 193 5.45 -1.43 -1.72
C THR A 193 5.30 -2.94 -1.50
N THR A 194 6.40 -3.67 -1.65
CA THR A 194 6.53 -5.06 -1.23
C THR A 194 6.87 -5.13 0.27
N LEU A 195 8.16 -5.15 0.57
CA LEU A 195 8.73 -5.14 1.92
C LEU A 195 9.72 -3.98 2.00
N ASP A 196 9.42 -2.97 2.84
CA ASP A 196 10.34 -1.86 3.06
C ASP A 196 11.03 -2.01 4.42
N PHE A 197 12.35 -1.93 4.44
CA PHE A 197 13.11 -1.93 5.69
C PHE A 197 13.24 -0.53 6.26
N ASN A 198 12.98 -0.41 7.56
CA ASN A 198 13.27 0.78 8.32
C ASN A 198 14.79 1.01 8.41
N SER A 199 15.20 2.27 8.39
CA SER A 199 16.62 2.65 8.37
C SER A 199 17.45 2.06 9.53
N PRO A 200 16.96 1.95 10.79
CA PRO A 200 17.73 1.32 11.86
C PRO A 200 17.98 -0.17 11.63
N TYR A 201 16.97 -0.91 11.13
CA TYR A 201 17.11 -2.33 10.81
C TYR A 201 18.05 -2.53 9.62
N ALA A 202 17.86 -1.77 8.56
CA ALA A 202 18.72 -1.82 7.38
C ALA A 202 20.19 -1.55 7.70
N LYS A 203 20.45 -0.57 8.56
CA LYS A 203 21.79 -0.24 9.03
C LYS A 203 22.40 -1.33 9.93
N GLN A 204 21.59 -1.89 10.84
CA GLN A 204 22.04 -2.94 11.76
C GLN A 204 22.54 -4.17 11.01
N TRP A 205 21.86 -4.55 9.94
CA TRP A 205 22.14 -5.78 9.18
C TRP A 205 22.89 -5.52 7.87
N ASP A 206 23.29 -4.27 7.61
CA ASP A 206 24.01 -3.85 6.40
C ASP A 206 23.30 -4.30 5.10
N VAL A 207 21.96 -4.11 5.08
CA VAL A 207 21.08 -4.64 4.04
C VAL A 207 21.45 -4.12 2.66
N VAL A 208 21.80 -2.83 2.52
CA VAL A 208 22.16 -2.22 1.23
C VAL A 208 23.33 -2.95 0.56
N HIS A 209 24.40 -3.27 1.32
CA HIS A 209 25.53 -4.01 0.73
C HIS A 209 25.19 -5.49 0.50
N LYS A 210 24.39 -6.10 1.39
CA LYS A 210 24.02 -7.51 1.29
C LYS A 210 22.99 -7.82 0.21
N THR A 211 22.19 -6.85 -0.20
CA THR A 211 21.22 -7.03 -1.29
C THR A 211 21.90 -7.15 -2.67
N GLY A 212 23.21 -6.86 -2.77
CA GLY A 212 23.95 -6.94 -4.03
C GLY A 212 23.64 -5.77 -4.96
N LYS A 213 23.20 -6.09 -6.19
CA LYS A 213 22.82 -5.05 -7.16
C LYS A 213 21.58 -4.31 -6.69
N HIS A 214 21.63 -3.00 -6.70
CA HIS A 214 20.54 -2.13 -6.27
C HIS A 214 20.60 -0.80 -7.00
N TYR A 215 19.53 -0.02 -6.95
CA TYR A 215 19.49 1.37 -7.37
C TYR A 215 18.90 2.23 -6.25
N ASN A 216 19.07 3.53 -6.34
CA ASN A 216 18.51 4.48 -5.40
C ASN A 216 17.41 5.33 -6.05
N TYR A 217 16.46 5.76 -5.24
CA TYR A 217 15.36 6.62 -5.61
C TYR A 217 14.89 7.44 -4.41
N TYR A 218 14.10 8.48 -4.67
CA TYR A 218 13.54 9.30 -3.62
C TYR A 218 12.05 9.02 -3.45
N VAL A 219 11.58 9.00 -2.20
CA VAL A 219 10.19 8.80 -1.82
C VAL A 219 9.71 9.97 -0.99
N LYS A 220 8.54 10.48 -1.30
CA LYS A 220 7.83 11.49 -0.53
C LYS A 220 6.47 10.93 -0.12
N GLY A 221 6.29 10.74 1.19
CA GLY A 221 4.99 10.42 1.80
C GLY A 221 4.34 11.68 2.36
N LEU A 222 3.59 11.56 3.46
CA LEU A 222 3.01 12.71 4.19
C LEU A 222 4.07 13.52 4.98
N SER A 223 5.36 13.42 4.64
CA SER A 223 6.45 14.14 5.26
C SER A 223 6.94 15.31 4.39
N LYS A 224 7.55 16.33 5.02
CA LYS A 224 8.08 17.51 4.31
C LYS A 224 9.19 17.19 3.33
N GLU A 225 10.01 16.20 3.65
CA GLU A 225 11.23 15.90 2.94
C GLU A 225 11.14 14.60 2.16
N GLU A 226 11.75 14.60 1.00
CA GLU A 226 12.01 13.38 0.26
C GLU A 226 13.06 12.55 0.99
N THR A 227 12.81 11.26 1.10
CA THR A 227 13.72 10.32 1.72
C THR A 227 14.38 9.46 0.66
N LEU A 228 15.71 9.37 0.72
CA LEU A 228 16.45 8.44 -0.11
C LEU A 228 16.11 7.00 0.27
N HIS A 229 15.78 6.19 -0.74
CA HIS A 229 15.58 4.76 -0.62
C HIS A 229 16.51 4.03 -1.58
N TYR A 230 16.76 2.76 -1.27
CA TYR A 230 17.37 1.82 -2.21
C TYR A 230 16.37 0.73 -2.52
N GLU A 231 16.35 0.29 -3.77
CA GLU A 231 15.63 -0.91 -4.20
C GLU A 231 16.64 -2.02 -4.44
N GLY A 232 16.41 -3.17 -3.85
CA GLY A 232 17.22 -4.37 -4.00
C GLY A 232 16.36 -5.62 -3.88
N HIS A 233 16.95 -6.77 -3.55
CA HIS A 233 16.18 -7.99 -3.33
C HIS A 233 16.73 -8.80 -2.15
N VAL A 234 15.90 -9.70 -1.63
CA VAL A 234 16.27 -10.70 -0.60
C VAL A 234 15.92 -12.10 -1.07
N ILE A 235 16.63 -13.12 -0.57
CA ILE A 235 16.39 -14.51 -0.93
C ILE A 235 14.98 -14.94 -0.53
N SER A 236 14.55 -14.60 0.68
CA SER A 236 13.18 -14.85 1.10
C SER A 236 12.74 -13.99 2.29
N PHE A 237 11.43 -13.84 2.39
CA PHE A 237 10.74 -13.30 3.55
C PHE A 237 9.71 -14.31 4.05
N ASN A 238 9.72 -14.61 5.36
CA ASN A 238 8.81 -15.56 5.98
C ASN A 238 8.02 -14.88 7.11
N PHE A 239 6.71 -15.10 7.14
CA PHE A 239 5.82 -14.59 8.19
C PHE A 239 4.62 -15.54 8.36
N GLY A 240 4.26 -15.89 9.60
CA GLY A 240 3.32 -16.97 9.82
C GLY A 240 3.78 -18.26 9.13
N ASN A 241 2.93 -18.88 8.34
CA ASN A 241 3.24 -20.05 7.50
C ASN A 241 3.58 -19.65 6.03
N GLN A 242 3.69 -18.36 5.75
CA GLN A 242 3.97 -17.86 4.40
C GLN A 242 5.47 -17.76 4.17
N LYS A 243 5.90 -18.13 2.97
CA LYS A 243 7.25 -17.91 2.46
C LYS A 243 7.16 -17.26 1.08
N ILE A 244 7.84 -16.14 0.92
CA ILE A 244 7.98 -15.44 -0.36
C ILE A 244 9.46 -15.49 -0.73
N GLU A 245 9.78 -16.00 -1.89
CA GLU A 245 11.14 -16.14 -2.39
C GLU A 245 11.43 -15.05 -3.43
N ASP A 246 12.71 -14.70 -3.57
CA ASP A 246 13.23 -13.74 -4.55
C ASP A 246 12.44 -12.42 -4.53
N LEU A 247 12.34 -11.84 -3.32
CA LEU A 247 11.49 -10.69 -3.05
C LEU A 247 12.24 -9.38 -3.26
N PRO A 248 11.76 -8.50 -4.17
CA PRO A 248 12.22 -7.10 -4.20
C PRO A 248 11.89 -6.38 -2.89
N ILE A 249 12.80 -5.54 -2.45
CA ILE A 249 12.68 -4.80 -1.19
C ILE A 249 13.04 -3.34 -1.35
N GLY A 250 12.33 -2.48 -0.63
CA GLY A 250 12.76 -1.11 -0.37
C GLY A 250 13.62 -1.04 0.89
N ILE A 251 14.57 -0.11 0.91
CA ILE A 251 15.47 0.12 2.04
C ILE A 251 15.48 1.62 2.33
N SER A 252 14.85 2.03 3.42
CA SER A 252 14.76 3.44 3.80
C SER A 252 16.04 3.95 4.45
N THR A 253 16.37 5.22 4.19
CA THR A 253 17.40 5.95 4.93
C THR A 253 16.81 7.01 5.86
N ALA A 254 15.51 7.01 6.09
CA ALA A 254 14.79 7.98 6.89
C ALA A 254 15.43 8.17 8.27
N THR A 255 15.52 9.41 8.71
CA THR A 255 16.01 9.79 10.05
C THR A 255 14.88 10.10 11.02
N GLU A 256 13.65 10.23 10.49
CA GLU A 256 12.44 10.61 11.22
C GLU A 256 11.22 9.83 10.71
N GLY A 257 10.11 9.89 11.42
CA GLY A 257 8.87 9.21 11.06
C GLY A 257 8.89 7.71 11.27
N ILE A 258 7.91 7.03 10.67
CA ILE A 258 7.64 5.61 10.86
C ILE A 258 8.82 4.72 10.41
N GLN A 259 9.50 5.09 9.32
CA GLN A 259 10.62 4.33 8.77
C GLN A 259 11.96 4.58 9.48
N ALA A 260 12.02 5.51 10.45
CA ALA A 260 13.13 5.69 11.37
C ALA A 260 12.90 5.00 12.72
N SER A 261 11.76 4.32 12.90
CA SER A 261 11.42 3.61 14.13
C SER A 261 12.40 2.46 14.39
N LYS A 262 12.84 2.35 15.66
CA LYS A 262 13.66 1.23 16.15
C LYS A 262 12.80 0.08 16.67
N SER A 263 11.51 0.29 16.89
CA SER A 263 10.59 -0.73 17.43
C SER A 263 10.16 -1.75 16.40
N VAL A 264 10.27 -1.41 15.12
CA VAL A 264 9.89 -2.27 13.98
C VAL A 264 10.99 -2.29 12.93
N SER A 265 11.07 -3.41 12.24
CA SER A 265 12.09 -3.68 11.23
C SER A 265 11.73 -3.11 9.87
N GLY A 266 10.44 -2.92 9.60
CA GLY A 266 9.97 -2.45 8.30
C GLY A 266 8.45 -2.54 8.13
N ILE A 267 8.03 -2.46 6.87
CA ILE A 267 6.64 -2.42 6.43
C ILE A 267 6.39 -3.56 5.44
N ILE A 268 5.37 -4.38 5.67
CA ILE A 268 4.76 -5.24 4.66
C ILE A 268 3.72 -4.41 3.95
N GLY A 269 3.95 -4.14 2.67
CA GLY A 269 3.09 -3.29 1.85
C GLY A 269 2.05 -4.07 1.05
N SER A 270 1.24 -3.31 0.34
CA SER A 270 0.07 -3.81 -0.39
C SER A 270 0.42 -4.82 -1.48
N GLN A 271 1.60 -4.77 -2.09
CA GLN A 271 1.98 -5.75 -3.11
C GLN A 271 2.10 -7.18 -2.53
N ILE A 272 2.58 -7.33 -1.28
CA ILE A 272 2.53 -8.62 -0.58
C ILE A 272 1.12 -8.92 -0.09
N ILE A 273 0.44 -7.93 0.50
CA ILE A 273 -0.89 -8.11 1.10
C ILE A 273 -1.90 -8.61 0.06
N ARG A 274 -1.85 -8.14 -1.17
CA ARG A 274 -2.72 -8.54 -2.29
C ARG A 274 -2.56 -9.99 -2.73
N MET A 275 -1.52 -10.69 -2.27
CA MET A 275 -1.41 -12.15 -2.48
C MET A 275 -2.48 -12.94 -1.70
N TYR A 276 -3.21 -12.27 -0.82
CA TYR A 276 -4.10 -12.91 0.13
C TYR A 276 -5.46 -12.19 0.23
N ASN A 277 -6.53 -12.94 0.20
CA ASN A 277 -7.77 -12.53 0.84
C ASN A 277 -7.51 -12.55 2.35
N PHE A 278 -7.84 -11.49 3.08
CA PHE A 278 -7.48 -11.43 4.48
C PHE A 278 -8.62 -10.97 5.39
N THR A 279 -8.66 -11.54 6.59
CA THR A 279 -9.42 -10.98 7.71
C THR A 279 -8.48 -10.33 8.69
N ILE A 280 -8.73 -9.08 9.04
CA ILE A 280 -8.06 -8.40 10.14
C ILE A 280 -9.06 -8.05 11.24
N ASP A 281 -8.75 -8.44 12.48
CA ASP A 281 -9.61 -8.25 13.64
C ASP A 281 -8.82 -7.69 14.81
N TYR A 282 -9.00 -6.40 15.07
CA TYR A 282 -8.28 -5.68 16.13
C TYR A 282 -8.74 -6.10 17.53
N GLY A 283 -9.98 -6.58 17.67
CA GLY A 283 -10.51 -7.06 18.94
C GLY A 283 -9.82 -8.35 19.42
N THR A 284 -9.60 -9.27 18.49
CA THR A 284 -8.90 -10.53 18.77
C THR A 284 -7.40 -10.46 18.51
N LYS A 285 -6.92 -9.38 17.87
CA LYS A 285 -5.55 -9.19 17.40
C LYS A 285 -5.06 -10.33 16.53
N MET A 286 -5.91 -10.74 15.60
CA MET A 286 -5.64 -11.83 14.67
C MET A 286 -5.80 -11.36 13.22
N LEU A 287 -4.83 -11.73 12.41
CA LEU A 287 -4.84 -11.67 10.97
C LEU A 287 -5.04 -13.10 10.44
N TYR A 288 -5.95 -13.29 9.49
CA TYR A 288 -6.14 -14.56 8.80
C TYR A 288 -5.88 -14.34 7.31
N LEU A 289 -5.01 -15.15 6.72
CA LEU A 289 -4.58 -15.03 5.32
C LEU A 289 -5.01 -16.27 4.52
N GLU A 290 -5.87 -16.08 3.55
CA GLU A 290 -6.26 -17.07 2.56
C GLU A 290 -5.65 -16.65 1.21
N LYS A 291 -4.91 -17.55 0.54
CA LYS A 291 -4.24 -17.20 -0.70
C LYS A 291 -5.25 -16.69 -1.74
N ASP A 292 -4.98 -15.53 -2.33
CA ASP A 292 -5.72 -15.04 -3.50
C ASP A 292 -5.31 -15.88 -4.73
N HIS A 293 -6.30 -16.43 -5.42
CA HIS A 293 -6.08 -17.29 -6.59
C HIS A 293 -5.96 -16.49 -7.90
N THR A 294 -6.28 -15.21 -7.87
CA THR A 294 -6.26 -14.33 -9.06
C THR A 294 -4.96 -13.53 -9.17
N TYR A 295 -4.21 -13.44 -8.07
CA TYR A 295 -2.99 -12.63 -8.01
C TYR A 295 -1.77 -13.45 -8.44
N ASP A 296 -1.11 -12.99 -9.51
CA ASP A 296 0.20 -13.49 -9.90
C ASP A 296 1.28 -12.73 -9.12
N ALA A 297 1.92 -13.41 -8.18
CA ALA A 297 2.95 -12.86 -7.29
C ALA A 297 4.27 -12.53 -8.01
N ASN A 298 4.22 -12.16 -9.26
CA ASN A 298 5.39 -11.69 -10.00
C ASN A 298 5.64 -10.21 -9.67
N PHE A 299 6.41 -9.97 -8.61
CA PHE A 299 6.77 -8.63 -8.17
C PHE A 299 7.60 -7.91 -9.24
N LYS A 300 7.00 -6.92 -9.88
CA LYS A 300 7.65 -6.17 -10.95
C LYS A 300 8.30 -4.91 -10.40
N VAL A 301 9.59 -4.81 -10.58
CA VAL A 301 10.37 -3.60 -10.26
C VAL A 301 10.50 -2.68 -11.46
N ASN A 302 10.98 -1.46 -11.25
CA ASN A 302 11.27 -0.54 -12.33
C ASN A 302 12.41 -1.08 -13.19
N CYS A 303 12.14 -1.26 -14.47
CA CYS A 303 13.10 -1.79 -15.47
C CYS A 303 13.54 -0.73 -16.50
N SER A 304 12.91 0.42 -16.48
CA SER A 304 13.20 1.54 -17.39
C SER A 304 14.29 2.47 -16.90
N GLY A 305 14.33 2.69 -15.58
CA GLY A 305 15.19 3.64 -14.93
C GLY A 305 14.66 5.06 -14.90
N ILE A 306 13.36 5.26 -15.12
CA ILE A 306 12.67 6.53 -14.83
C ILE A 306 11.53 6.30 -13.83
N ASP A 307 11.35 7.24 -12.93
CA ASP A 307 10.08 7.45 -12.26
C ASP A 307 9.36 8.64 -12.88
N VAL A 308 8.04 8.56 -12.94
CA VAL A 308 7.18 9.58 -13.53
C VAL A 308 6.08 9.99 -12.58
N GLN A 309 5.71 11.26 -12.63
CA GLN A 309 4.62 11.84 -11.85
C GLN A 309 3.86 12.89 -12.67
N LEU A 310 2.74 13.36 -12.17
CA LEU A 310 2.07 14.53 -12.75
C LEU A 310 2.85 15.80 -12.44
N SER A 311 2.63 16.84 -13.25
CA SER A 311 3.04 18.23 -12.94
C SER A 311 2.18 18.80 -11.81
N GLU A 312 2.61 19.91 -11.19
CA GLU A 312 1.86 20.59 -10.12
C GLU A 312 0.42 20.97 -10.54
N ASP A 313 0.22 21.33 -11.80
CA ASP A 313 -1.11 21.60 -12.35
C ASP A 313 -1.87 20.33 -12.79
N LYS A 314 -1.32 19.15 -12.54
CA LYS A 314 -1.85 17.82 -12.88
C LYS A 314 -2.14 17.60 -14.38
N GLN A 315 -1.61 18.47 -15.28
CA GLN A 315 -1.91 18.43 -16.72
C GLN A 315 -0.89 17.61 -17.54
N LYS A 316 0.30 17.37 -17.01
CA LYS A 316 1.42 16.77 -17.73
C LYS A 316 2.00 15.60 -16.93
N VAL A 317 2.60 14.65 -17.64
CA VAL A 317 3.42 13.61 -17.04
C VAL A 317 4.89 14.00 -17.19
N LEU A 318 5.59 14.12 -16.07
CA LEU A 318 6.99 14.54 -16.03
C LEU A 318 7.88 13.39 -15.56
N VAL A 319 9.09 13.33 -16.09
CA VAL A 319 10.15 12.49 -15.57
C VAL A 319 10.63 13.09 -14.25
N HIS A 320 10.25 12.45 -13.14
CA HIS A 320 10.57 12.90 -11.78
C HIS A 320 11.95 12.45 -11.32
N GLN A 321 12.37 11.26 -11.75
CA GLN A 321 13.70 10.72 -11.44
C GLN A 321 14.27 9.94 -12.63
N VAL A 322 15.59 9.96 -12.78
CA VAL A 322 16.33 9.12 -13.73
C VAL A 322 17.41 8.37 -12.95
N PHE A 323 17.34 7.02 -12.99
CA PHE A 323 18.30 6.18 -12.26
C PHE A 323 19.58 6.00 -13.07
N GLU A 324 20.70 6.04 -12.39
CA GLU A 324 22.01 5.84 -13.04
C GLU A 324 22.14 4.42 -13.63
N ASN A 325 22.92 4.30 -14.70
CA ASN A 325 23.18 3.02 -15.36
C ASN A 325 21.93 2.25 -15.81
N SER A 326 20.87 2.98 -16.18
CA SER A 326 19.58 2.47 -16.60
C SER A 326 19.34 2.66 -18.09
N PRO A 327 18.35 1.93 -18.71
CA PRO A 327 17.97 2.15 -20.09
C PRO A 327 17.65 3.61 -20.42
N ALA A 328 16.96 4.31 -19.52
CA ALA A 328 16.58 5.70 -19.70
C ALA A 328 17.79 6.64 -19.68
N SER A 329 18.71 6.45 -18.70
CA SER A 329 19.93 7.25 -18.63
C SER A 329 20.83 7.07 -19.84
N GLU A 330 20.95 5.83 -20.34
CA GLU A 330 21.69 5.49 -21.58
C GLU A 330 21.05 6.11 -22.83
N ALA A 331 19.71 6.19 -22.86
CA ALA A 331 18.96 6.86 -23.91
C ALA A 331 18.98 8.40 -23.79
N GLY A 332 19.60 8.96 -22.71
CA GLY A 332 19.73 10.39 -22.49
C GLY A 332 18.40 11.08 -22.16
N ILE A 333 17.51 10.39 -21.46
CA ILE A 333 16.34 10.96 -20.81
C ILE A 333 16.81 11.76 -19.60
N LYS A 334 16.13 12.85 -19.28
CA LYS A 334 16.54 13.78 -18.22
C LYS A 334 15.40 14.06 -17.26
N LEU A 335 15.76 14.47 -16.06
CA LEU A 335 14.85 15.03 -15.07
C LEU A 335 14.05 16.21 -15.69
N ASN A 336 12.76 16.25 -15.40
CA ASN A 336 11.79 17.23 -15.91
C ASN A 336 11.51 17.16 -17.42
N ASP A 337 11.95 16.11 -18.13
CA ASP A 337 11.43 15.85 -19.47
C ASP A 337 9.92 15.57 -19.37
N GLU A 338 9.11 16.21 -20.21
CA GLU A 338 7.68 15.90 -20.30
C GLU A 338 7.48 14.64 -21.15
N LEU A 339 6.87 13.61 -20.58
CA LEU A 339 6.51 12.40 -21.32
C LEU A 339 5.26 12.69 -22.16
N LEU A 340 5.39 12.64 -23.49
CA LEU A 340 4.33 12.92 -24.43
C LEU A 340 3.61 11.65 -24.88
N LYS A 341 4.39 10.59 -25.15
CA LYS A 341 3.85 9.30 -25.63
C LYS A 341 4.64 8.13 -25.06
N ILE A 342 3.95 7.00 -24.92
CA ILE A 342 4.54 5.70 -24.60
C ILE A 342 3.92 4.64 -25.54
N ASN A 343 4.75 3.90 -26.29
CA ASN A 343 4.32 2.91 -27.28
C ASN A 343 3.24 3.45 -28.25
N GLY A 344 3.38 4.71 -28.66
CA GLY A 344 2.46 5.40 -29.56
C GLY A 344 1.20 6.00 -28.89
N MET A 345 0.86 5.63 -27.65
CA MET A 345 -0.26 6.19 -26.90
C MET A 345 0.13 7.55 -26.30
N SER A 346 -0.73 8.56 -26.44
CA SER A 346 -0.52 9.86 -25.79
C SER A 346 -0.85 9.80 -24.30
N MET A 347 -0.31 10.72 -23.51
CA MET A 347 -0.59 10.79 -22.06
C MET A 347 -2.05 11.12 -21.72
N SER A 348 -2.83 11.63 -22.68
CA SER A 348 -4.28 11.80 -22.52
C SER A 348 -5.09 10.50 -22.72
N GLU A 349 -4.48 9.44 -23.24
CA GLU A 349 -5.13 8.15 -23.53
C GLU A 349 -4.79 7.07 -22.50
N ILE A 350 -3.88 7.35 -21.58
CA ILE A 350 -3.37 6.37 -20.61
C ILE A 350 -3.17 7.05 -19.25
N ASN A 351 -3.54 6.38 -18.17
CA ASN A 351 -3.30 6.89 -16.82
C ASN A 351 -1.86 6.62 -16.35
N LEU A 352 -1.43 7.35 -15.31
CA LEU A 352 -0.07 7.26 -14.77
C LEU A 352 0.26 5.86 -14.24
N ALA A 353 -0.71 5.16 -13.62
CA ALA A 353 -0.49 3.81 -13.10
C ALA A 353 -0.18 2.81 -14.22
N ASP A 354 -0.86 2.91 -15.37
CA ASP A 354 -0.58 2.06 -16.53
C ASP A 354 0.76 2.41 -17.19
N VAL A 355 1.14 3.70 -17.23
CA VAL A 355 2.50 4.10 -17.65
C VAL A 355 3.55 3.43 -16.76
N LYS A 356 3.42 3.54 -15.44
CA LYS A 356 4.32 2.89 -14.46
C LYS A 356 4.37 1.38 -14.65
N LYS A 357 3.24 0.74 -14.97
CA LYS A 357 3.16 -0.70 -15.25
C LYS A 357 3.91 -1.10 -16.52
N ILE A 358 3.82 -0.29 -17.59
CA ILE A 358 4.60 -0.54 -18.84
C ILE A 358 6.09 -0.46 -18.57
N LEU A 359 6.55 0.52 -17.78
CA LEU A 359 7.95 0.73 -17.45
C LEU A 359 8.58 -0.38 -16.57
N LYS A 360 7.76 -1.30 -16.04
CA LYS A 360 8.17 -2.48 -15.26
C LYS A 360 8.20 -3.78 -16.07
N GLN A 361 7.99 -3.76 -17.40
CA GLN A 361 7.93 -4.96 -18.24
C GLN A 361 9.33 -5.40 -18.69
N GLU A 362 10.03 -6.14 -17.85
CA GLU A 362 11.37 -6.63 -18.14
C GLU A 362 11.43 -7.41 -19.48
N GLY A 363 12.48 -7.16 -20.23
CA GLY A 363 12.71 -7.81 -21.54
C GLY A 363 11.99 -7.13 -22.71
N GLU A 364 10.98 -6.30 -22.46
CA GLU A 364 10.29 -5.57 -23.50
C GLU A 364 11.10 -4.36 -23.99
N THR A 365 10.75 -3.90 -25.18
CA THR A 365 11.28 -2.64 -25.74
C THR A 365 10.16 -1.63 -25.76
N VAL A 366 10.33 -0.54 -25.05
CA VAL A 366 9.33 0.53 -24.92
C VAL A 366 9.82 1.76 -25.66
N GLU A 367 9.01 2.25 -26.59
CA GLU A 367 9.25 3.53 -27.25
C GLU A 367 8.60 4.65 -26.41
N ILE A 368 9.38 5.68 -26.13
CA ILE A 368 8.88 6.90 -25.46
C ILE A 368 9.18 8.12 -26.32
N VAL A 369 8.27 9.08 -26.31
CA VAL A 369 8.48 10.41 -26.86
C VAL A 369 8.42 11.40 -25.71
N VAL A 370 9.50 12.14 -25.53
CA VAL A 370 9.60 13.17 -24.50
C VAL A 370 9.83 14.55 -25.11
N SER A 371 9.42 15.62 -24.42
CA SER A 371 9.80 16.99 -24.72
C SER A 371 10.97 17.39 -23.84
N GLN A 372 12.10 17.68 -24.46
CA GLN A 372 13.32 18.19 -23.77
C GLN A 372 13.48 19.69 -24.12
N GLY A 373 13.13 20.56 -23.19
CA GLY A 373 13.23 22.01 -23.42
C GLY A 373 12.42 22.50 -24.64
N GLY A 374 11.30 21.89 -24.95
CA GLY A 374 10.41 22.21 -26.06
C GLY A 374 10.72 21.48 -27.37
N ALA A 375 11.78 20.68 -27.43
CA ALA A 375 12.07 19.82 -28.59
C ALA A 375 11.65 18.37 -28.32
N GLU A 376 10.93 17.78 -29.27
CA GLU A 376 10.56 16.37 -29.19
C GLU A 376 11.76 15.44 -29.40
N LYS A 377 11.89 14.45 -28.58
CA LYS A 377 12.89 13.38 -28.68
C LYS A 377 12.20 12.04 -28.55
N THR A 378 12.42 11.16 -29.51
CA THR A 378 12.03 9.75 -29.43
C THR A 378 13.18 8.92 -28.91
N ALA A 379 12.90 8.03 -27.97
CA ALA A 379 13.86 7.09 -27.40
C ALA A 379 13.27 5.69 -27.33
N SER A 380 14.10 4.67 -27.56
CA SER A 380 13.73 3.26 -27.43
C SER A 380 14.45 2.68 -26.22
N LEU A 381 13.70 2.24 -25.23
CA LEU A 381 14.21 1.69 -23.97
C LEU A 381 14.10 0.17 -23.99
N LYS A 382 15.23 -0.54 -24.00
CA LYS A 382 15.24 -1.99 -23.77
C LYS A 382 15.21 -2.22 -22.26
N LEU A 383 14.04 -2.55 -21.73
CA LEU A 383 13.81 -2.70 -20.31
C LEU A 383 14.60 -3.90 -19.74
N ARG A 384 15.28 -3.69 -18.62
CA ARG A 384 16.05 -4.71 -17.91
C ARG A 384 15.97 -4.52 -16.41
N SER A 385 16.10 -5.62 -15.67
CA SER A 385 16.19 -5.51 -14.22
C SER A 385 17.37 -4.62 -13.79
N LEU A 386 17.13 -3.78 -12.81
CA LEU A 386 18.12 -2.92 -12.18
C LEU A 386 18.63 -3.48 -10.85
N ILE A 387 18.02 -4.58 -10.36
CA ILE A 387 18.37 -5.22 -9.08
C ILE A 387 18.82 -6.67 -9.21
N TYR A 388 18.68 -7.30 -10.39
CA TYR A 388 19.12 -8.68 -10.68
C TYR A 388 20.30 -8.74 -11.64
#